data_8a630d69c81b93bdb64153074ead2e68
#
_entry.id   8a630d69c81b93bdb64153074ead2e68
#
_cell.length_a   1.000
_cell.length_b   1.000
_cell.length_c   1.000
_cell.angle_alpha   90.00
_cell.angle_beta   90.00
_cell.angle_gamma   90.00
#
_symmetry.space_group_name_H-M   'P 1'
#
loop_
_entity.id
_entity.type
_entity.pdbx_description
1 polymer ?
#
loop_
_entity_poly.entity_id
_entity_poly.type
_entity_poly.pdbx_seq_one_letter_code
_entity_poly.pdbx_strand_id
1 'polypeptide(L)'
;MSDTGKQQFHVTRLYHPSHHVTDLREAEAWFERVFGRQSRSIAEMTRNAPASEGYPTDYSIFTPISDVLFDTIDPKRYVLNGIQQYASVDSPTLKGFGWYVDGIADAYRRLKQLGIGMVGQLGEAAEGDGPPSAPGSPMPIFFTVPEDAGLRYEFLPQIPFPLDHRLSPGWELPPVSEDDPLVIERCSHHTILTDRPDRALRVMVDGLGGTIFHEGRNEVLSATSTYVHLADAVFEYAVPDADTQAYTDWAANAPNDTYHSITWKVRDLEQVARHLKEQGVGIRTHTSEVIITEPETSLGIPWGFTTALTTGDPRHAG
;
A
#
# COMPACT_ATOMS: atom_id res chain seq x y z
N MET A 1 -20.82 -30.95 12.77
CA MET A 1 -19.46 -30.69 13.28
C MET A 1 -18.72 -30.01 12.13
N SER A 2 -18.68 -28.68 12.13
CA SER A 2 -17.96 -27.92 11.13
C SER A 2 -16.46 -28.08 11.41
N ASP A 3 -15.78 -28.73 10.50
CA ASP A 3 -14.33 -28.75 10.45
C ASP A 3 -13.89 -27.28 10.27
N THR A 4 -13.45 -26.67 11.36
CA THR A 4 -12.74 -25.38 11.31
C THR A 4 -11.36 -25.70 10.74
N GLY A 5 -11.33 -25.93 9.42
CA GLY A 5 -10.11 -26.18 8.67
C GLY A 5 -9.13 -25.06 8.99
N LYS A 6 -7.98 -25.41 9.57
CA LYS A 6 -6.87 -24.48 9.75
C LYS A 6 -6.62 -23.79 8.42
N GLN A 7 -6.60 -22.47 8.42
CA GLN A 7 -6.22 -21.68 7.26
C GLN A 7 -4.90 -22.23 6.71
N GLN A 8 -4.93 -22.70 5.45
CA GLN A 8 -3.80 -23.39 4.82
C GLN A 8 -2.80 -22.40 4.16
N PHE A 9 -3.00 -21.13 4.37
CA PHE A 9 -2.14 -20.07 3.86
C PHE A 9 -1.89 -19.00 4.93
N HIS A 10 -0.89 -18.18 4.70
CA HIS A 10 -0.53 -17.08 5.59
C HIS A 10 -0.12 -15.85 4.78
N VAL A 11 -0.77 -14.70 5.04
CA VAL A 11 -0.29 -13.40 4.55
C VAL A 11 0.90 -13.01 5.40
N THR A 12 2.07 -12.91 4.78
CA THR A 12 3.33 -12.79 5.52
C THR A 12 3.76 -11.34 5.70
N ARG A 13 3.45 -10.47 4.72
CA ARG A 13 3.89 -9.07 4.73
C ARG A 13 3.14 -8.25 3.67
N LEU A 14 2.95 -6.97 3.96
CA LEU A 14 2.63 -5.97 2.93
C LEU A 14 3.83 -5.83 2.00
N TYR A 15 3.69 -6.23 0.73
CA TYR A 15 4.78 -6.11 -0.23
C TYR A 15 5.07 -4.63 -0.51
N HIS A 16 4.11 -3.91 -1.05
CA HIS A 16 4.23 -2.47 -1.29
C HIS A 16 2.86 -1.79 -1.45
N PRO A 17 2.72 -0.53 -1.08
CA PRO A 17 1.73 0.37 -1.65
C PRO A 17 2.16 0.76 -3.06
N SER A 18 1.20 0.90 -3.99
CA SER A 18 1.43 1.29 -5.38
C SER A 18 1.04 2.76 -5.58
N HIS A 19 2.00 3.55 -5.99
CA HIS A 19 1.86 4.97 -6.29
C HIS A 19 2.09 5.22 -7.77
N HIS A 20 1.10 5.75 -8.47
CA HIS A 20 1.21 6.08 -9.88
C HIS A 20 1.59 7.55 -10.05
N VAL A 21 2.58 7.79 -10.90
CA VAL A 21 3.12 9.12 -11.18
C VAL A 21 3.23 9.38 -12.69
N THR A 22 3.44 10.63 -13.05
CA THR A 22 3.67 11.04 -14.43
C THR A 22 5.15 11.14 -14.78
N ASP A 23 6.03 11.24 -13.77
CA ASP A 23 7.49 11.33 -13.91
C ASP A 23 8.21 10.67 -12.72
N LEU A 24 8.93 9.57 -13.00
CA LEU A 24 9.69 8.82 -12.00
C LEU A 24 10.88 9.62 -11.44
N ARG A 25 11.51 10.48 -12.25
CA ARG A 25 12.66 11.27 -11.80
C ARG A 25 12.25 12.36 -10.84
N GLU A 26 11.11 12.99 -11.09
CA GLU A 26 10.52 13.96 -10.17
C GLU A 26 10.19 13.28 -8.83
N ALA A 27 9.57 12.10 -8.87
CA ALA A 27 9.24 11.33 -7.67
C ALA A 27 10.50 10.91 -6.90
N GLU A 28 11.53 10.39 -7.58
CA GLU A 28 12.81 10.02 -6.97
C GLU A 28 13.47 11.20 -6.27
N ALA A 29 13.58 12.36 -6.95
CA ALA A 29 14.15 13.56 -6.38
C ALA A 29 13.33 14.10 -5.18
N TRP A 30 12.01 13.93 -5.22
CA TRP A 30 11.14 14.32 -4.11
C TRP A 30 11.37 13.42 -2.88
N PHE A 31 11.44 12.09 -3.05
CA PHE A 31 11.71 11.16 -1.94
C PHE A 31 13.09 11.39 -1.32
N GLU A 32 14.12 11.64 -2.14
CA GLU A 32 15.45 11.98 -1.64
C GLU A 32 15.43 13.29 -0.84
N ARG A 33 14.80 14.33 -1.37
CA ARG A 33 14.76 15.66 -0.74
C ARG A 33 13.88 15.71 0.51
N VAL A 34 12.67 15.11 0.48
CA VAL A 34 11.70 15.26 1.56
C VAL A 34 11.82 14.13 2.58
N PHE A 35 11.94 12.88 2.14
CA PHE A 35 12.06 11.73 3.05
C PHE A 35 13.51 11.38 3.40
N GLY A 36 14.50 11.95 2.72
CA GLY A 36 15.90 11.56 2.88
C GLY A 36 16.14 10.10 2.45
N ARG A 37 15.35 9.57 1.50
CA ARG A 37 15.40 8.18 1.07
C ARG A 37 15.78 8.06 -0.39
N GLN A 38 16.76 7.21 -0.67
CA GLN A 38 17.15 6.86 -2.03
C GLN A 38 16.24 5.77 -2.58
N SER A 39 15.74 5.98 -3.78
CA SER A 39 15.00 4.98 -4.54
C SER A 39 15.94 4.08 -5.33
N ARG A 40 15.45 2.90 -5.71
CA ARG A 40 16.13 1.96 -6.61
C ARG A 40 15.20 1.60 -7.75
N SER A 41 15.70 1.63 -8.97
CA SER A 41 14.94 1.17 -10.12
C SER A 41 14.76 -0.35 -10.08
N ILE A 42 13.70 -0.84 -10.72
CA ILE A 42 13.50 -2.28 -10.86
C ILE A 42 14.67 -2.94 -11.61
N ALA A 43 15.29 -2.23 -12.56
CA ALA A 43 16.48 -2.70 -13.27
C ALA A 43 17.67 -2.94 -12.33
N GLU A 44 17.88 -2.08 -11.32
CA GLU A 44 18.93 -2.26 -10.32
C GLU A 44 18.61 -3.41 -9.37
N MET A 45 17.36 -3.51 -8.93
CA MET A 45 16.89 -4.57 -8.02
C MET A 45 16.98 -5.95 -8.68
N THR A 46 16.69 -6.04 -9.97
CA THR A 46 16.66 -7.30 -10.72
C THR A 46 17.96 -7.62 -11.45
N ARG A 47 18.99 -6.81 -11.32
CA ARG A 47 20.29 -6.97 -12.06
C ARG A 47 20.87 -8.37 -12.03
N ASN A 48 20.72 -9.08 -10.91
CA ASN A 48 21.21 -10.43 -10.70
C ASN A 48 20.11 -11.51 -10.74
N ALA A 49 18.88 -11.12 -11.06
CA ALA A 49 17.78 -12.07 -11.23
C ALA A 49 17.80 -12.68 -12.64
N PRO A 50 17.26 -13.88 -12.83
CA PRO A 50 17.02 -14.41 -14.18
C PRO A 50 16.19 -13.40 -14.98
N ALA A 51 16.68 -13.04 -16.17
CA ALA A 51 15.96 -12.13 -17.04
C ALA A 51 14.62 -12.74 -17.45
N SER A 52 13.54 -12.01 -17.24
CA SER A 52 12.23 -12.32 -17.82
C SER A 52 12.18 -11.62 -19.17
N GLU A 53 12.21 -12.38 -20.25
CA GLU A 53 12.16 -11.83 -21.61
C GLU A 53 10.88 -11.01 -21.79
N GLY A 54 11.03 -9.75 -22.24
CA GLY A 54 9.91 -8.84 -22.50
C GLY A 54 9.30 -8.18 -21.25
N TYR A 55 9.84 -8.42 -20.04
CA TYR A 55 9.39 -7.69 -18.85
C TYR A 55 10.09 -6.34 -18.76
N PRO A 56 9.35 -5.21 -18.72
CA PRO A 56 9.97 -3.89 -18.62
C PRO A 56 10.65 -3.71 -17.27
N THR A 57 11.73 -2.93 -17.23
CA THR A 57 12.49 -2.68 -15.98
C THR A 57 12.68 -1.20 -15.67
N ASP A 58 12.10 -0.33 -16.49
CA ASP A 58 12.23 1.14 -16.39
C ASP A 58 10.92 1.85 -15.99
N TYR A 59 9.90 1.08 -15.58
CA TYR A 59 8.57 1.62 -15.28
C TYR A 59 8.38 1.96 -13.79
N SER A 60 9.28 1.53 -12.93
CA SER A 60 9.09 1.64 -11.47
C SER A 60 10.40 1.90 -10.73
N ILE A 61 10.28 2.62 -9.63
CA ILE A 61 11.30 2.78 -8.59
C ILE A 61 10.73 2.37 -7.24
N PHE A 62 11.57 1.74 -6.42
CA PHE A 62 11.25 1.31 -5.07
C PHE A 62 11.98 2.16 -4.04
N THR A 63 11.24 2.76 -3.12
CA THR A 63 11.78 3.60 -2.04
C THR A 63 11.53 2.92 -0.69
N PRO A 64 12.56 2.48 0.03
CA PRO A 64 12.42 1.95 1.37
C PRO A 64 12.18 3.09 2.36
N ILE A 65 11.04 3.09 3.04
CA ILE A 65 10.70 4.05 4.09
C ILE A 65 10.35 3.27 5.34
N SER A 66 11.27 3.18 6.28
CA SER A 66 11.11 2.40 7.52
C SER A 66 10.69 0.93 7.25
N ASP A 67 9.49 0.53 7.64
CA ASP A 67 8.91 -0.81 7.44
C ASP A 67 8.16 -0.96 6.10
N VAL A 68 8.08 0.07 5.28
CA VAL A 68 7.38 0.04 3.99
C VAL A 68 8.37 0.06 2.82
N LEU A 69 8.16 -0.82 1.85
CA LEU A 69 8.80 -0.73 0.53
C LEU A 69 7.80 -0.06 -0.43
N PHE A 70 8.03 1.20 -0.73
CA PHE A 70 7.10 2.01 -1.52
C PHE A 70 7.38 1.85 -3.01
N ASP A 71 6.38 1.42 -3.79
CA ASP A 71 6.50 1.24 -5.25
C ASP A 71 5.89 2.44 -5.99
N THR A 72 6.73 3.16 -6.74
CA THR A 72 6.32 4.30 -7.55
C THR A 72 6.42 3.93 -9.03
N ILE A 73 5.30 4.01 -9.74
CA ILE A 73 5.10 3.47 -11.09
C ILE A 73 4.77 4.61 -12.06
N ASP A 74 5.42 4.62 -13.22
CA ASP A 74 4.94 5.33 -14.41
C ASP A 74 4.08 4.35 -15.25
N PRO A 75 2.74 4.47 -15.24
CA PRO A 75 1.86 3.56 -15.96
C PRO A 75 2.09 3.52 -17.47
N LYS A 76 2.61 4.61 -18.05
CA LYS A 76 2.88 4.67 -19.50
C LYS A 76 4.04 3.78 -19.92
N ARG A 77 4.95 3.49 -19.00
CA ARG A 77 6.11 2.61 -19.24
C ARG A 77 5.83 1.16 -18.90
N TYR A 78 4.79 0.90 -18.09
CA TYR A 78 4.45 -0.46 -17.69
C TYR A 78 3.60 -1.17 -18.77
N VAL A 79 4.28 -1.64 -19.82
CA VAL A 79 3.68 -2.33 -20.96
C VAL A 79 4.23 -3.75 -21.04
N LEU A 80 3.36 -4.75 -20.91
CA LEU A 80 3.67 -6.17 -21.03
C LEU A 80 2.98 -6.73 -22.27
N ASN A 81 3.73 -7.36 -23.16
CA ASN A 81 3.19 -7.95 -24.39
C ASN A 81 2.33 -6.96 -25.22
N GLY A 82 2.69 -5.67 -25.22
CA GLY A 82 1.94 -4.61 -25.87
C GLY A 82 0.68 -4.14 -25.13
N ILE A 83 0.41 -4.66 -23.94
CA ILE A 83 -0.73 -4.29 -23.11
C ILE A 83 -0.24 -3.39 -21.96
N GLN A 84 -0.75 -2.17 -21.91
CA GLN A 84 -0.50 -1.26 -20.78
C GLN A 84 -1.21 -1.79 -19.53
N GLN A 85 -0.46 -1.97 -18.43
CA GLN A 85 -0.95 -2.67 -17.24
C GLN A 85 -1.86 -1.82 -16.37
N TYR A 86 -1.66 -0.51 -16.36
CA TYR A 86 -2.47 0.44 -15.59
C TYR A 86 -2.86 1.62 -16.46
N ALA A 87 -4.06 2.15 -16.25
CA ALA A 87 -4.47 3.40 -16.88
C ALA A 87 -3.48 4.52 -16.52
N SER A 88 -3.17 5.37 -17.49
CA SER A 88 -2.37 6.58 -17.24
C SER A 88 -3.08 7.49 -16.27
N VAL A 89 -2.31 8.23 -15.50
CA VAL A 89 -2.80 9.24 -14.56
C VAL A 89 -2.41 10.64 -15.04
N ASP A 90 -3.23 11.63 -14.71
CA ASP A 90 -2.96 13.04 -15.01
C ASP A 90 -2.18 13.72 -13.89
N SER A 91 -2.24 13.16 -12.69
CA SER A 91 -1.52 13.59 -11.48
C SER A 91 -1.12 12.38 -10.63
N PRO A 92 -0.08 12.50 -9.80
CA PRO A 92 0.32 11.44 -8.88
C PRO A 92 -0.81 11.03 -7.94
N THR A 93 -0.93 9.70 -7.68
CA THR A 93 -2.00 9.15 -6.80
C THR A 93 -1.67 7.74 -6.34
N LEU A 94 -2.12 7.38 -5.13
CA LEU A 94 -2.11 5.99 -4.65
C LEU A 94 -3.19 5.18 -5.37
N LYS A 95 -2.91 3.89 -5.69
CA LYS A 95 -3.85 3.04 -6.44
C LYS A 95 -4.20 1.72 -5.78
N GLY A 96 -3.27 1.06 -5.13
CA GLY A 96 -3.50 -0.23 -4.53
C GLY A 96 -2.28 -0.68 -3.72
N PHE A 97 -2.24 -1.94 -3.38
CA PHE A 97 -1.12 -2.52 -2.64
C PHE A 97 -1.01 -4.02 -2.87
N GLY A 98 0.20 -4.54 -2.68
CA GLY A 98 0.53 -5.95 -2.86
C GLY A 98 0.77 -6.67 -1.54
N TRP A 99 0.49 -7.98 -1.52
CA TRP A 99 0.70 -8.86 -0.38
C TRP A 99 1.58 -10.05 -0.74
N TYR A 100 2.56 -10.34 0.11
CA TYR A 100 3.24 -11.64 0.09
C TYR A 100 2.40 -12.69 0.81
N VAL A 101 2.18 -13.80 0.14
CA VAL A 101 1.35 -14.90 0.65
C VAL A 101 2.09 -16.22 0.54
N ASP A 102 2.27 -16.89 1.68
CA ASP A 102 2.63 -18.30 1.73
C ASP A 102 1.37 -19.14 1.57
N GLY A 103 1.40 -20.16 0.68
CA GLY A 103 0.20 -20.90 0.32
C GLY A 103 -0.74 -20.14 -0.61
N ILE A 104 -0.23 -19.37 -1.55
CA ILE A 104 -1.00 -18.47 -2.44
C ILE A 104 -2.16 -19.17 -3.17
N ALA A 105 -2.05 -20.46 -3.51
CA ALA A 105 -3.12 -21.20 -4.16
C ALA A 105 -4.34 -21.40 -3.21
N ASP A 106 -4.10 -21.52 -1.91
CA ASP A 106 -5.17 -21.64 -0.91
C ASP A 106 -5.83 -20.29 -0.65
N ALA A 107 -5.04 -19.20 -0.60
CA ALA A 107 -5.55 -17.83 -0.53
C ALA A 107 -6.46 -17.52 -1.73
N TYR A 108 -6.02 -17.85 -2.95
CA TYR A 108 -6.82 -17.72 -4.16
C TYR A 108 -8.15 -18.46 -4.05
N ARG A 109 -8.14 -19.75 -3.66
CA ARG A 109 -9.36 -20.54 -3.48
C ARG A 109 -10.28 -19.96 -2.40
N ARG A 110 -9.71 -19.45 -1.32
CA ARG A 110 -10.48 -18.81 -0.25
C ARG A 110 -11.21 -17.58 -0.72
N LEU A 111 -10.53 -16.66 -1.42
CA LEU A 111 -11.16 -15.46 -1.97
C LEU A 111 -12.23 -15.80 -3.01
N LYS A 112 -11.97 -16.80 -3.87
CA LYS A 112 -12.95 -17.30 -4.83
C LYS A 112 -14.21 -17.85 -4.16
N GLN A 113 -14.08 -18.61 -3.05
CA GLN A 113 -15.19 -19.11 -2.26
C GLN A 113 -16.05 -18.00 -1.65
N LEU A 114 -15.44 -16.85 -1.36
CA LEU A 114 -16.15 -15.65 -0.89
C LEU A 114 -16.80 -14.87 -2.04
N GLY A 115 -16.69 -15.33 -3.29
CA GLY A 115 -17.25 -14.66 -4.45
C GLY A 115 -16.49 -13.39 -4.83
N ILE A 116 -15.20 -13.27 -4.46
CA ILE A 116 -14.35 -12.15 -4.89
C ILE A 116 -13.86 -12.43 -6.30
N GLY A 117 -14.16 -11.54 -7.23
CA GLY A 117 -13.63 -11.56 -8.58
C GLY A 117 -12.13 -11.32 -8.63
N MET A 118 -11.43 -12.08 -9.45
CA MET A 118 -9.98 -11.99 -9.58
C MET A 118 -9.56 -11.98 -11.03
N VAL A 119 -8.45 -11.34 -11.31
CA VAL A 119 -7.83 -11.25 -12.64
C VAL A 119 -6.34 -11.57 -12.57
N GLY A 120 -5.79 -12.00 -13.68
CA GLY A 120 -4.34 -12.11 -13.86
C GLY A 120 -3.70 -10.76 -14.16
N GLN A 121 -2.40 -10.78 -14.40
CA GLN A 121 -1.62 -9.56 -14.60
C GLN A 121 -2.01 -8.81 -15.89
N LEU A 122 -2.42 -9.50 -16.93
CA LEU A 122 -2.86 -8.90 -18.20
C LEU A 122 -4.36 -8.54 -18.21
N GLY A 123 -5.05 -8.65 -17.05
CA GLY A 123 -6.46 -8.32 -16.90
C GLY A 123 -7.41 -9.45 -17.30
N GLU A 124 -6.90 -10.64 -17.65
CA GLU A 124 -7.71 -11.83 -17.93
C GLU A 124 -8.43 -12.32 -16.67
N ALA A 125 -9.70 -12.73 -16.82
CA ALA A 125 -10.46 -13.29 -15.69
C ALA A 125 -9.80 -14.58 -15.17
N ALA A 126 -9.61 -14.66 -13.86
CA ALA A 126 -9.00 -15.80 -13.20
C ALA A 126 -10.07 -16.86 -12.86
N GLU A 127 -10.53 -17.62 -13.86
CA GLU A 127 -11.63 -18.60 -13.73
C GLU A 127 -11.17 -19.98 -13.25
N GLY A 128 -9.88 -20.31 -13.38
CA GLY A 128 -9.30 -21.63 -13.03
C GLY A 128 -9.40 -21.97 -11.54
N ASP A 129 -9.02 -23.20 -11.18
CA ASP A 129 -8.98 -23.68 -9.78
C ASP A 129 -7.72 -23.24 -9.01
N GLY A 130 -6.76 -22.63 -9.70
CA GLY A 130 -5.53 -22.05 -9.14
C GLY A 130 -5.27 -20.66 -9.68
N PRO A 131 -4.36 -19.93 -9.03
CA PRO A 131 -4.01 -18.57 -9.45
C PRO A 131 -3.34 -18.57 -10.84
N PRO A 132 -3.58 -17.55 -11.67
CA PRO A 132 -2.84 -17.36 -12.91
C PRO A 132 -1.36 -17.14 -12.63
N SER A 133 -0.53 -17.30 -13.67
CA SER A 133 0.91 -17.06 -13.59
C SER A 133 1.27 -15.70 -14.20
N ALA A 134 2.34 -15.10 -13.70
CA ALA A 134 2.90 -13.90 -14.30
C ALA A 134 3.33 -14.18 -15.77
N PRO A 135 3.18 -13.22 -16.68
CA PRO A 135 3.61 -13.38 -18.07
C PRO A 135 5.10 -13.73 -18.17
N GLY A 136 5.40 -14.82 -18.88
CA GLY A 136 6.78 -15.29 -19.06
C GLY A 136 7.43 -15.92 -17.82
N SER A 137 6.67 -16.17 -16.75
CA SER A 137 7.17 -16.75 -15.50
C SER A 137 6.17 -17.76 -14.94
N PRO A 138 6.62 -18.84 -14.27
CA PRO A 138 5.73 -19.74 -13.55
C PRO A 138 5.24 -19.16 -12.20
N MET A 139 5.65 -17.96 -11.82
CA MET A 139 5.28 -17.33 -10.56
C MET A 139 3.78 -17.03 -10.54
N PRO A 140 3.02 -17.57 -9.57
CA PRO A 140 1.62 -17.25 -9.43
C PRO A 140 1.44 -15.80 -8.98
N ILE A 141 0.54 -15.07 -9.65
CA ILE A 141 0.18 -13.69 -9.31
C ILE A 141 -1.28 -13.46 -9.71
N PHE A 142 -2.03 -12.81 -8.86
CA PHE A 142 -3.40 -12.41 -9.17
C PHE A 142 -3.79 -11.12 -8.44
N PHE A 143 -4.86 -10.52 -8.93
CA PHE A 143 -5.38 -9.25 -8.41
C PHE A 143 -6.87 -9.38 -8.14
N THR A 144 -7.37 -8.68 -7.12
CA THR A 144 -8.82 -8.50 -6.95
C THR A 144 -9.37 -7.50 -7.95
N VAL A 145 -10.67 -7.63 -8.26
CA VAL A 145 -11.38 -6.59 -9.01
C VAL A 145 -11.97 -5.56 -8.04
N PRO A 146 -11.84 -4.25 -8.33
CA PRO A 146 -12.31 -3.20 -7.41
C PRO A 146 -13.81 -3.24 -7.12
N GLU A 147 -14.62 -3.75 -8.03
CA GLU A 147 -16.07 -3.90 -7.85
C GLU A 147 -16.42 -4.75 -6.63
N ASP A 148 -15.63 -5.80 -6.35
CA ASP A 148 -15.84 -6.74 -5.25
C ASP A 148 -15.02 -6.44 -4.01
N ALA A 149 -13.86 -5.82 -4.17
CA ALA A 149 -12.88 -5.62 -3.10
C ALA A 149 -12.68 -4.13 -2.69
N GLY A 150 -13.25 -3.20 -3.44
CA GLY A 150 -13.05 -1.77 -3.27
C GLY A 150 -11.82 -1.24 -4.00
N LEU A 151 -10.72 -1.95 -3.90
CA LEU A 151 -9.45 -1.64 -4.56
C LEU A 151 -8.89 -2.87 -5.29
N ARG A 152 -7.88 -2.62 -6.11
CA ARG A 152 -7.06 -3.68 -6.69
C ARG A 152 -5.99 -4.09 -5.69
N TYR A 153 -6.14 -5.27 -5.08
CA TYR A 153 -5.12 -5.91 -4.24
C TYR A 153 -4.32 -6.90 -5.08
N GLU A 154 -3.02 -6.85 -4.95
CA GLU A 154 -2.09 -7.77 -5.60
C GLU A 154 -1.67 -8.89 -4.64
N PHE A 155 -1.58 -10.12 -5.13
CA PHE A 155 -1.14 -11.28 -4.36
C PHE A 155 -0.08 -12.05 -5.11
N LEU A 156 1.05 -12.30 -4.44
CA LEU A 156 2.17 -13.06 -4.97
C LEU A 156 2.90 -13.80 -3.85
N PRO A 157 3.67 -14.86 -4.15
CA PRO A 157 4.55 -15.48 -3.15
C PRO A 157 5.69 -14.54 -2.81
N GLN A 158 6.37 -14.78 -1.70
CA GLN A 158 7.58 -14.04 -1.37
C GLN A 158 8.59 -14.11 -2.51
N ILE A 159 9.02 -12.95 -2.99
CA ILE A 159 10.09 -12.85 -3.97
C ILE A 159 11.45 -13.02 -3.26
N PRO A 160 12.43 -13.63 -3.93
CA PRO A 160 13.75 -13.82 -3.32
C PRO A 160 14.44 -12.48 -3.03
N PHE A 161 15.11 -12.40 -1.87
CA PHE A 161 16.15 -11.39 -1.68
C PHE A 161 17.13 -11.40 -2.87
N PRO A 162 17.61 -10.26 -3.42
CA PRO A 162 17.55 -8.93 -2.81
C PRO A 162 16.43 -8.00 -3.30
N LEU A 163 15.40 -8.47 -3.98
CA LEU A 163 14.32 -7.62 -4.49
C LEU A 163 13.60 -6.87 -3.35
N ASP A 164 13.36 -7.53 -2.23
CA ASP A 164 12.88 -6.89 -1.02
C ASP A 164 13.83 -7.18 0.15
N HIS A 165 14.55 -6.17 0.59
CA HIS A 165 15.53 -6.28 1.68
C HIS A 165 14.91 -6.73 3.01
N ARG A 166 13.61 -6.49 3.23
CA ARG A 166 12.88 -6.89 4.44
C ARG A 166 12.68 -8.41 4.54
N LEU A 167 12.89 -9.14 3.42
CA LEU A 167 12.87 -10.60 3.38
C LEU A 167 14.25 -11.23 3.71
N SER A 168 15.27 -10.42 3.96
CA SER A 168 16.58 -10.93 4.37
C SER A 168 16.48 -11.60 5.74
N PRO A 169 17.20 -12.73 5.95
CA PRO A 169 17.24 -13.39 7.24
C PRO A 169 17.66 -12.44 8.36
N GLY A 170 16.88 -12.38 9.44
CA GLY A 170 17.18 -11.52 10.59
C GLY A 170 16.93 -10.04 10.37
N TRP A 171 16.18 -9.67 9.34
CA TRP A 171 15.76 -8.28 9.19
C TRP A 171 14.85 -7.87 10.35
N GLU A 172 15.20 -6.76 10.96
CA GLU A 172 14.43 -6.09 12.00
C GLU A 172 14.19 -4.65 11.59
N LEU A 173 13.13 -4.05 12.12
CA LEU A 173 12.84 -2.64 11.90
C LEU A 173 14.01 -1.79 12.40
N PRO A 174 14.68 -1.02 11.53
CA PRO A 174 15.85 -0.25 11.94
C PRO A 174 15.46 0.84 12.94
N PRO A 175 16.31 1.13 13.92
CA PRO A 175 16.10 2.28 14.79
C PRO A 175 16.12 3.57 13.97
N VAL A 176 15.39 4.57 14.45
CA VAL A 176 15.38 5.89 13.82
C VAL A 176 16.78 6.48 13.89
N SER A 177 17.34 6.84 12.71
CA SER A 177 18.61 7.56 12.63
C SER A 177 18.46 8.99 13.16
N GLU A 178 19.53 9.52 13.75
CA GLU A 178 19.60 10.93 14.13
C GLU A 178 19.59 11.85 12.89
N ASP A 179 20.06 11.34 11.75
CA ASP A 179 20.06 12.04 10.47
C ASP A 179 18.73 11.93 9.69
N ASP A 180 17.76 11.18 10.21
CA ASP A 180 16.44 11.07 9.58
C ASP A 180 15.68 12.39 9.70
N PRO A 181 15.43 13.12 8.59
CA PRO A 181 14.82 14.44 8.67
C PRO A 181 13.39 14.43 9.20
N LEU A 182 12.67 13.32 9.00
CA LEU A 182 11.29 13.13 9.43
C LEU A 182 11.18 12.27 10.70
N VAL A 183 12.29 11.76 11.23
CA VAL A 183 12.37 10.93 12.44
C VAL A 183 11.33 9.80 12.48
N ILE A 184 11.10 9.14 11.34
CA ILE A 184 10.08 8.12 11.14
C ILE A 184 10.46 6.84 11.90
N GLU A 185 9.58 6.40 12.80
CA GLU A 185 9.72 5.13 13.51
C GLU A 185 9.19 3.97 12.67
N ARG A 186 7.96 4.10 12.15
CA ARG A 186 7.28 3.10 11.34
C ARG A 186 6.04 3.66 10.64
N CYS A 187 5.48 2.90 9.71
CA CYS A 187 4.15 3.18 9.21
C CYS A 187 3.10 2.97 10.31
N SER A 188 2.29 3.99 10.60
CA SER A 188 1.16 3.86 11.51
C SER A 188 0.01 3.10 10.83
N HIS A 189 -0.50 3.63 9.74
CA HIS A 189 -1.58 3.00 8.98
C HIS A 189 -1.69 3.55 7.56
N HIS A 190 -2.38 2.78 6.72
CA HIS A 190 -2.80 3.15 5.38
C HIS A 190 -4.29 3.50 5.43
N THR A 191 -4.72 4.65 4.90
CA THR A 191 -6.12 5.08 4.92
C THR A 191 -6.79 4.83 3.57
N ILE A 192 -7.90 4.12 3.60
CA ILE A 192 -8.78 3.85 2.47
C ILE A 192 -10.12 4.54 2.73
N LEU A 193 -10.49 5.48 1.86
CA LEU A 193 -11.83 6.09 1.89
C LEU A 193 -12.81 5.19 1.15
N THR A 194 -13.96 4.91 1.78
CA THR A 194 -14.98 3.99 1.26
C THR A 194 -16.35 4.39 1.72
N ASP A 195 -17.40 4.08 0.95
CA ASP A 195 -18.81 4.13 1.37
C ASP A 195 -19.34 2.75 1.78
N ARG A 196 -18.55 1.68 1.50
CA ARG A 196 -18.92 0.27 1.75
C ARG A 196 -17.76 -0.50 2.39
N PRO A 197 -17.44 -0.23 3.66
CA PRO A 197 -16.31 -0.87 4.33
C PRO A 197 -16.46 -2.39 4.42
N ASP A 198 -17.68 -2.93 4.44
CA ASP A 198 -17.97 -4.37 4.44
C ASP A 198 -17.35 -5.09 3.23
N ARG A 199 -17.26 -4.44 2.07
CA ARG A 199 -16.64 -4.97 0.87
C ARG A 199 -15.15 -5.25 1.08
N ALA A 200 -14.41 -4.29 1.61
CA ALA A 200 -12.99 -4.44 1.93
C ALA A 200 -12.76 -5.39 3.12
N LEU A 201 -13.60 -5.31 4.16
CA LEU A 201 -13.51 -6.19 5.33
C LEU A 201 -13.73 -7.65 4.97
N ARG A 202 -14.62 -7.95 4.01
CA ARG A 202 -14.80 -9.32 3.48
C ARG A 202 -13.50 -9.89 2.90
N VAL A 203 -12.70 -9.06 2.23
CA VAL A 203 -11.37 -9.47 1.74
C VAL A 203 -10.37 -9.56 2.89
N MET A 204 -10.21 -8.48 3.64
CA MET A 204 -9.12 -8.35 4.60
C MET A 204 -9.29 -9.23 5.83
N VAL A 205 -10.53 -9.37 6.32
CA VAL A 205 -10.85 -10.13 7.55
C VAL A 205 -11.29 -11.55 7.18
N ASP A 206 -12.41 -11.69 6.45
CA ASP A 206 -12.98 -13.01 6.17
C ASP A 206 -12.11 -13.81 5.19
N GLY A 207 -11.49 -13.12 4.24
CA GLY A 207 -10.63 -13.71 3.22
C GLY A 207 -9.23 -14.00 3.73
N LEU A 208 -8.55 -13.02 4.27
CA LEU A 208 -7.12 -13.04 4.54
C LEU A 208 -6.76 -13.25 6.02
N GLY A 209 -7.76 -13.21 6.93
CA GLY A 209 -7.56 -13.46 8.35
C GLY A 209 -7.05 -12.25 9.14
N GLY A 210 -7.23 -11.05 8.63
CA GLY A 210 -6.98 -9.81 9.36
C GLY A 210 -7.87 -9.66 10.58
N THR A 211 -7.49 -8.81 11.51
CA THR A 211 -8.20 -8.59 12.77
C THR A 211 -8.61 -7.13 12.91
N ILE A 212 -9.90 -6.87 13.09
CA ILE A 212 -10.38 -5.55 13.51
C ILE A 212 -9.96 -5.36 14.97
N PHE A 213 -9.27 -4.26 15.27
CA PHE A 213 -8.81 -3.99 16.63
C PHE A 213 -9.31 -2.64 17.17
N HIS A 214 -9.79 -1.75 16.29
CA HIS A 214 -10.35 -0.47 16.71
C HIS A 214 -11.44 -0.02 15.74
N GLU A 215 -12.49 0.57 16.28
CA GLU A 215 -13.53 1.29 15.53
C GLU A 215 -13.79 2.61 16.25
N GLY A 216 -13.89 3.69 15.51
CA GLY A 216 -14.07 5.01 16.12
C GLY A 216 -14.19 6.15 15.13
N ARG A 217 -14.24 7.35 15.66
CA ARG A 217 -14.28 8.58 14.90
C ARG A 217 -12.86 9.05 14.57
N ASN A 218 -12.61 9.34 13.30
CA ASN A 218 -11.44 10.10 12.87
C ASN A 218 -11.85 11.55 12.63
N GLU A 219 -11.56 12.41 13.61
CA GLU A 219 -11.96 13.83 13.55
C GLU A 219 -11.23 14.60 12.44
N VAL A 220 -10.01 14.20 12.09
CA VAL A 220 -9.22 14.86 11.06
C VAL A 220 -9.83 14.67 9.68
N LEU A 221 -10.31 13.47 9.40
CA LEU A 221 -10.98 13.13 8.14
C LEU A 221 -12.50 13.40 8.21
N SER A 222 -13.04 13.70 9.39
CA SER A 222 -14.49 13.71 9.62
C SER A 222 -15.16 12.43 9.12
N ALA A 223 -14.63 11.27 9.58
CA ALA A 223 -15.03 9.96 9.10
C ALA A 223 -15.25 8.98 10.27
N THR A 224 -16.10 7.97 10.04
CA THR A 224 -16.17 6.78 10.90
C THR A 224 -15.21 5.75 10.36
N SER A 225 -14.29 5.29 11.20
CA SER A 225 -13.16 4.44 10.77
C SER A 225 -13.16 3.09 11.45
N THR A 226 -12.82 2.05 10.68
CA THR A 226 -12.53 0.69 11.15
C THR A 226 -11.08 0.38 10.85
N TYR A 227 -10.30 -0.02 11.87
CA TYR A 227 -8.90 -0.35 11.74
C TYR A 227 -8.67 -1.85 11.75
N VAL A 228 -7.98 -2.33 10.73
CA VAL A 228 -7.66 -3.75 10.52
C VAL A 228 -6.16 -3.94 10.55
N HIS A 229 -5.70 -4.87 11.38
CA HIS A 229 -4.32 -5.38 11.36
C HIS A 229 -4.26 -6.65 10.51
N LEU A 230 -3.37 -6.68 9.52
CA LEU A 230 -3.07 -7.86 8.71
C LEU A 230 -1.56 -7.94 8.50
N ALA A 231 -0.96 -9.05 8.87
CA ALA A 231 0.48 -9.31 8.82
C ALA A 231 1.30 -8.23 9.57
N ASP A 232 2.04 -7.39 8.88
CA ASP A 232 2.86 -6.32 9.45
C ASP A 232 2.23 -4.91 9.27
N ALA A 233 1.07 -4.80 8.64
CA ALA A 233 0.43 -3.54 8.28
C ALA A 233 -0.92 -3.30 8.98
N VAL A 234 -1.29 -2.03 9.11
CA VAL A 234 -2.59 -1.58 9.59
C VAL A 234 -3.27 -0.76 8.51
N PHE A 235 -4.55 -1.04 8.30
CA PHE A 235 -5.42 -0.32 7.35
C PHE A 235 -6.57 0.33 8.10
N GLU A 236 -6.82 1.61 7.81
CA GLU A 236 -7.99 2.36 8.20
C GLU A 236 -8.96 2.36 7.03
N TYR A 237 -10.16 1.82 7.23
CA TYR A 237 -11.29 1.96 6.31
C TYR A 237 -12.21 3.05 6.85
N ALA A 238 -12.14 4.23 6.22
CA ALA A 238 -12.80 5.43 6.67
C ALA A 238 -14.01 5.76 5.79
N VAL A 239 -15.18 5.85 6.40
CA VAL A 239 -16.43 6.30 5.77
C VAL A 239 -16.58 7.79 6.05
N PRO A 240 -16.28 8.66 5.07
CA PRO A 240 -16.31 10.10 5.29
C PRO A 240 -17.75 10.64 5.41
N ASP A 241 -17.93 11.65 6.22
CA ASP A 241 -19.18 12.39 6.28
C ASP A 241 -19.42 13.14 4.97
N ALA A 242 -20.68 13.29 4.59
CA ALA A 242 -21.08 14.12 3.46
C ALA A 242 -20.57 15.58 3.63
N ASP A 243 -20.29 16.23 2.51
CA ASP A 243 -19.86 17.63 2.44
C ASP A 243 -18.48 17.92 3.07
N THR A 244 -17.64 16.87 3.26
CA THR A 244 -16.24 17.01 3.71
C THR A 244 -15.26 16.89 2.55
N GLN A 245 -14.00 17.30 2.77
CA GLN A 245 -12.94 17.11 1.78
C GLN A 245 -12.70 15.61 1.52
N ALA A 246 -12.67 14.78 2.58
CA ALA A 246 -12.50 13.33 2.44
C ALA A 246 -13.65 12.70 1.62
N TYR A 247 -14.88 13.20 1.75
CA TYR A 247 -15.98 12.75 0.89
C TYR A 247 -15.75 13.14 -0.59
N THR A 248 -15.26 14.34 -0.84
CA THR A 248 -14.93 14.79 -2.20
C THR A 248 -13.81 13.94 -2.81
N ASP A 249 -12.78 13.62 -2.02
CA ASP A 249 -11.65 12.80 -2.44
C ASP A 249 -12.11 11.35 -2.75
N TRP A 250 -13.00 10.77 -1.95
CA TRP A 250 -13.61 9.48 -2.23
C TRP A 250 -14.49 9.53 -3.49
N ALA A 251 -15.35 10.53 -3.62
CA ALA A 251 -16.33 10.65 -4.71
C ALA A 251 -15.65 10.74 -6.09
N ALA A 252 -14.41 11.21 -6.16
CA ALA A 252 -13.64 11.27 -7.40
C ALA A 252 -13.33 9.88 -8.00
N ASN A 253 -13.37 8.81 -7.20
CA ASN A 253 -13.14 7.44 -7.62
C ASN A 253 -14.37 6.52 -7.50
N ALA A 254 -15.50 7.06 -6.99
CA ALA A 254 -16.72 6.28 -6.80
C ALA A 254 -17.20 5.59 -8.10
N PRO A 255 -17.73 4.37 -8.04
CA PRO A 255 -18.12 3.61 -6.84
C PRO A 255 -17.00 2.80 -6.18
N ASN A 256 -15.75 2.96 -6.59
CA ASN A 256 -14.60 2.28 -6.01
C ASN A 256 -14.07 3.05 -4.79
N ASP A 257 -13.31 2.36 -3.96
CA ASP A 257 -12.64 2.97 -2.82
C ASP A 257 -11.46 3.83 -3.29
N THR A 258 -11.03 4.74 -2.44
CA THR A 258 -9.87 5.59 -2.69
C THR A 258 -8.75 5.23 -1.72
N TYR A 259 -7.61 4.79 -2.21
CA TYR A 259 -6.41 4.72 -1.38
C TYR A 259 -5.91 6.16 -1.19
N HIS A 260 -6.22 6.74 -0.01
CA HIS A 260 -6.10 8.17 0.22
C HIS A 260 -4.74 8.59 0.74
N SER A 261 -4.26 7.97 1.82
CA SER A 261 -3.09 8.45 2.53
C SER A 261 -2.31 7.35 3.24
N ILE A 262 -1.09 7.68 3.65
CA ILE A 262 -0.24 6.86 4.52
C ILE A 262 0.20 7.72 5.69
N THR A 263 0.00 7.23 6.91
CA THR A 263 0.37 7.93 8.13
C THR A 263 1.58 7.25 8.78
N TRP A 264 2.59 8.06 9.11
CA TRP A 264 3.83 7.64 9.75
C TRP A 264 3.83 7.97 11.23
N LYS A 265 4.23 7.03 12.07
CA LYS A 265 4.61 7.32 13.45
C LYS A 265 6.00 7.95 13.47
N VAL A 266 6.12 9.10 14.11
CA VAL A 266 7.34 9.89 14.21
C VAL A 266 7.66 10.22 15.67
N ARG A 267 8.91 10.58 15.96
CA ARG A 267 9.32 10.97 17.31
C ARG A 267 8.96 12.40 17.67
N ASP A 268 8.96 13.30 16.67
CA ASP A 268 8.86 14.74 16.90
C ASP A 268 8.11 15.42 15.74
N LEU A 269 6.85 15.84 15.99
CA LEU A 269 6.03 16.55 14.99
C LEU A 269 6.56 17.94 14.67
N GLU A 270 7.17 18.64 15.61
CA GLU A 270 7.72 19.98 15.36
C GLU A 270 8.96 19.92 14.44
N GLN A 271 9.78 18.88 14.59
CA GLN A 271 10.87 18.62 13.64
C GLN A 271 10.32 18.33 12.24
N VAL A 272 9.29 17.47 12.14
CA VAL A 272 8.62 17.16 10.87
C VAL A 272 8.05 18.42 10.23
N ALA A 273 7.29 19.24 10.99
CA ALA A 273 6.69 20.47 10.47
C ALA A 273 7.74 21.45 9.92
N ARG A 274 8.83 21.63 10.66
CA ARG A 274 9.94 22.49 10.26
C ARG A 274 10.60 21.98 8.97
N HIS A 275 10.92 20.69 8.91
CA HIS A 275 11.54 20.08 7.74
C HIS A 275 10.65 20.17 6.50
N LEU A 276 9.37 19.80 6.60
CA LEU A 276 8.41 19.89 5.49
C LEU A 276 8.35 21.32 4.93
N LYS A 277 8.29 22.32 5.81
CA LYS A 277 8.29 23.73 5.42
C LYS A 277 9.58 24.12 4.71
N GLU A 278 10.75 23.72 5.21
CA GLU A 278 12.06 23.96 4.58
C GLU A 278 12.17 23.31 3.20
N GLN A 279 11.51 22.17 2.98
CA GLN A 279 11.46 21.49 1.71
C GLN A 279 10.33 21.99 0.78
N GLY A 280 9.57 23.01 1.17
CA GLY A 280 8.49 23.59 0.37
C GLY A 280 7.25 22.71 0.28
N VAL A 281 7.06 21.79 1.23
CA VAL A 281 5.85 20.95 1.32
C VAL A 281 4.78 21.67 2.13
N GLY A 282 3.60 21.85 1.53
CA GLY A 282 2.44 22.45 2.19
C GLY A 282 1.88 21.53 3.29
N ILE A 283 1.36 22.14 4.35
CA ILE A 283 0.72 21.45 5.45
C ILE A 283 -0.75 21.84 5.49
N ARG A 284 -1.65 20.88 5.27
CA ARG A 284 -3.11 21.04 5.32
C ARG A 284 -3.63 21.05 6.75
N THR A 285 -3.09 20.16 7.58
CA THR A 285 -3.50 20.02 8.99
C THR A 285 -2.26 19.99 9.87
N HIS A 286 -2.28 20.79 10.94
CA HIS A 286 -1.23 20.78 11.97
C HIS A 286 -1.88 20.95 13.33
N THR A 287 -1.89 19.87 14.12
CA THR A 287 -2.34 19.85 15.52
C THR A 287 -1.21 19.38 16.43
N SER A 288 -1.46 19.26 17.72
CA SER A 288 -0.51 18.64 18.65
C SER A 288 -0.33 17.13 18.44
N GLU A 289 -1.21 16.48 17.65
CA GLU A 289 -1.25 15.02 17.51
C GLU A 289 -0.94 14.55 16.10
N VAL A 290 -1.20 15.40 15.09
CA VAL A 290 -1.08 15.00 13.69
C VAL A 290 -0.71 16.17 12.78
N ILE A 291 0.12 15.86 11.77
CA ILE A 291 0.37 16.70 10.59
C ILE A 291 -0.13 15.94 9.37
N ILE A 292 -0.80 16.66 8.43
CA ILE A 292 -1.14 16.14 7.11
C ILE A 292 -0.68 17.13 6.05
N THR A 293 0.02 16.63 5.03
CA THR A 293 0.54 17.46 3.93
C THR A 293 -0.53 17.79 2.90
N GLU A 294 -0.29 18.87 2.14
CA GLU A 294 -1.07 19.20 0.93
C GLU A 294 -0.64 18.30 -0.23
N PRO A 295 -1.57 17.53 -0.84
CA PRO A 295 -1.23 16.60 -1.93
C PRO A 295 -0.56 17.26 -3.13
N GLU A 296 -0.89 18.52 -3.43
CA GLU A 296 -0.33 19.28 -4.56
C GLU A 296 1.18 19.48 -4.46
N THR A 297 1.73 19.46 -3.25
CA THR A 297 3.17 19.64 -2.98
C THR A 297 3.85 18.36 -2.51
N SER A 298 3.10 17.26 -2.42
CA SER A 298 3.55 16.00 -1.81
C SER A 298 3.24 14.76 -2.67
N LEU A 299 3.50 14.87 -3.97
CA LEU A 299 3.30 13.80 -4.96
C LEU A 299 1.88 13.23 -4.97
N GLY A 300 0.87 14.09 -4.78
CA GLY A 300 -0.54 13.71 -4.82
C GLY A 300 -1.01 12.89 -3.59
N ILE A 301 -0.19 12.77 -2.56
CA ILE A 301 -0.50 11.99 -1.35
C ILE A 301 -0.58 12.93 -0.15
N PRO A 302 -1.71 12.92 0.59
CA PRO A 302 -1.77 13.55 1.91
C PRO A 302 -0.98 12.69 2.91
N TRP A 303 0.33 12.90 3.04
CA TRP A 303 1.14 12.20 4.03
C TRP A 303 0.75 12.61 5.44
N GLY A 304 0.43 11.61 6.28
CA GLY A 304 0.15 11.82 7.68
C GLY A 304 1.40 11.56 8.55
N PHE A 305 1.52 12.34 9.63
CA PHE A 305 2.55 12.12 10.66
C PHE A 305 1.90 12.24 12.02
N THR A 306 2.20 11.29 12.93
CA THR A 306 1.65 11.24 14.29
C THR A 306 2.68 10.74 15.27
N THR A 307 2.57 11.09 16.55
CA THR A 307 3.46 10.57 17.61
C THR A 307 2.92 9.31 18.28
N ALA A 308 1.66 8.94 18.00
CA ALA A 308 1.03 7.77 18.60
C ALA A 308 0.49 6.82 17.54
N LEU A 309 0.53 5.52 17.81
CA LEU A 309 -0.23 4.53 17.04
C LEU A 309 -1.70 4.57 17.45
N THR A 310 -2.57 4.06 16.59
CA THR A 310 -4.01 3.92 16.89
C THR A 310 -4.22 3.10 18.16
N THR A 311 -5.18 3.51 18.99
CA THR A 311 -5.52 2.80 20.22
C THR A 311 -5.82 1.34 19.95
N GLY A 312 -5.17 0.44 20.70
CA GLY A 312 -5.33 -1.01 20.51
C GLY A 312 -4.49 -1.62 19.40
N ASP A 313 -3.63 -0.85 18.73
CA ASP A 313 -2.71 -1.38 17.72
C ASP A 313 -1.87 -2.52 18.29
N PRO A 314 -1.97 -3.75 17.76
CA PRO A 314 -1.27 -4.91 18.33
C PRO A 314 0.26 -4.81 18.22
N ARG A 315 0.79 -3.91 17.40
CA ARG A 315 2.23 -3.69 17.21
C ARG A 315 2.86 -2.83 18.30
N HIS A 316 2.07 -2.36 19.30
CA HIS A 316 2.56 -1.66 20.50
C HIS A 316 3.33 -2.56 21.49
N ALA A 317 3.16 -3.88 21.38
CA ALA A 317 3.69 -4.84 22.36
C ALA A 317 5.08 -5.39 22.02
N GLY A 318 5.81 -4.75 21.11
CA GLY A 318 7.17 -5.14 20.71
C GLY A 318 8.24 -4.18 21.22
#